data_2f6798a5c3baabbdef883ae5088d0376
#
_entry.id   2f6798a5c3baabbdef883ae5088d0376
#
_cell.length_a   1.000
_cell.length_b   1.000
_cell.length_c   1.000
_cell.angle_alpha   90.00
_cell.angle_beta   90.00
_cell.angle_gamma   90.00
#
_symmetry.space_group_name_H-M   'P 1'
#
loop_
_entity.id
_entity.type
_entity.pdbx_description
1 polymer ?
#
loop_
_entity_poly.entity_id
_entity_poly.type
_entity_poly.pdbx_seq_one_letter_code
_entity_poly.pdbx_strand_id
1 'polypeptide(L)'
;EWESNGLLFDKLANRLRILGPNGFRAILWHQGESDANQRDSTRTLPGALYQKYLTQLIQESHRVAKWKAPWFVAQVSYHTPDDPGSPDLRAGQKALWTSGTALEGPDTDALTGANRDKDGKGVHFSALGQKNHGQAWAQKVAPWLEQQLAPIEVFILAGQSNMEGQGVVSMNHAKYYNGGKGNLVWSMQNSASKEKMEHLRDNDGNWVERDDV
;
A
#
# COMPACT_ATOMS: atom_id res chain seq x y z
N GLU A 1 14.17 -15.32 4.01
CA GLU A 1 13.74 -14.77 2.70
C GLU A 1 13.61 -13.24 2.73
N TRP A 2 13.33 -12.65 3.90
CA TRP A 2 13.26 -11.19 4.11
C TRP A 2 14.59 -10.59 4.61
N GLU A 3 15.63 -11.37 4.71
CA GLU A 3 16.98 -10.90 5.04
C GLU A 3 17.51 -9.98 3.93
N SER A 4 18.49 -9.14 4.26
CA SER A 4 19.06 -8.14 3.34
C SER A 4 19.62 -8.73 2.01
N ASN A 5 19.84 -10.04 1.96
CA ASN A 5 20.24 -10.78 0.76
C ASN A 5 19.16 -11.76 0.29
N GLY A 6 17.96 -11.69 0.82
CA GLY A 6 16.85 -12.59 0.52
C GLY A 6 16.03 -12.12 -0.67
N LEU A 7 15.50 -13.09 -1.42
CA LEU A 7 14.72 -12.84 -2.64
C LEU A 7 13.53 -11.88 -2.42
N LEU A 8 12.86 -11.98 -1.29
CA LEU A 8 11.70 -11.12 -0.99
C LEU A 8 12.14 -9.69 -0.68
N PHE A 9 13.25 -9.54 0.05
CA PHE A 9 13.82 -8.21 0.29
C PHE A 9 14.26 -7.54 -1.01
N ASP A 10 14.88 -8.27 -1.93
CA ASP A 10 15.30 -7.73 -3.22
C ASP A 10 14.11 -7.18 -4.04
N LYS A 11 12.97 -7.87 -4.00
CA LYS A 11 11.75 -7.38 -4.66
C LYS A 11 11.24 -6.09 -4.01
N LEU A 12 11.22 -5.99 -2.68
CA LEU A 12 10.88 -4.77 -1.97
C LEU A 12 11.87 -3.66 -2.31
N ALA A 13 13.16 -3.94 -2.21
CA ALA A 13 14.24 -2.98 -2.49
C ALA A 13 14.14 -2.39 -3.89
N ASN A 14 13.83 -3.21 -4.90
CA ASN A 14 13.63 -2.72 -6.26
C ASN A 14 12.46 -1.75 -6.36
N ARG A 15 11.33 -2.03 -5.71
CA ARG A 15 10.20 -1.10 -5.68
C ARG A 15 10.54 0.21 -4.98
N LEU A 16 11.25 0.14 -3.85
CA LEU A 16 11.69 1.32 -3.12
C LEU A 16 12.63 2.20 -3.96
N ARG A 17 13.52 1.58 -4.76
CA ARG A 17 14.42 2.33 -5.67
C ARG A 17 13.64 3.01 -6.80
N ILE A 18 12.63 2.32 -7.36
CA ILE A 18 11.81 2.87 -8.46
C ILE A 18 10.98 4.06 -7.95
N LEU A 19 10.38 3.94 -6.77
CA LEU A 19 9.57 5.01 -6.18
C LEU A 19 10.43 6.20 -5.72
N GLY A 20 11.66 5.94 -5.31
CA GLY A 20 12.58 6.96 -4.82
C GLY A 20 12.19 7.57 -3.46
N PRO A 21 13.02 8.53 -2.98
CA PRO A 21 12.74 9.26 -1.76
C PRO A 21 11.43 10.05 -1.87
N ASN A 22 10.58 9.92 -0.85
CA ASN A 22 9.24 10.56 -0.79
C ASN A 22 8.24 10.14 -1.88
N GLY A 23 8.57 9.15 -2.73
CA GLY A 23 7.66 8.64 -3.76
C GLY A 23 6.48 7.80 -3.24
N PHE A 24 6.40 7.60 -1.92
CA PHE A 24 5.27 6.96 -1.23
C PHE A 24 5.17 7.53 0.19
N ARG A 25 4.05 7.32 0.89
CA ARG A 25 3.82 7.93 2.20
C ARG A 25 4.20 7.03 3.38
N ALA A 26 3.92 5.76 3.27
CA ALA A 26 4.21 4.77 4.31
C ALA A 26 4.30 3.36 3.73
N ILE A 27 4.84 2.43 4.51
CA ILE A 27 4.79 0.99 4.24
C ILE A 27 3.80 0.37 5.22
N LEU A 28 2.83 -0.38 4.71
CA LEU A 28 1.87 -1.13 5.48
C LEU A 28 2.31 -2.60 5.52
N TRP A 29 2.70 -3.07 6.70
CA TRP A 29 3.23 -4.41 6.89
C TRP A 29 2.20 -5.33 7.55
N HIS A 30 1.83 -6.39 6.84
CA HIS A 30 0.94 -7.44 7.32
C HIS A 30 1.59 -8.79 7.07
N GLN A 31 2.14 -9.39 8.11
CA GLN A 31 2.79 -10.71 8.06
C GLN A 31 2.99 -11.20 9.51
N GLY A 32 2.82 -12.49 9.74
CA GLY A 32 3.01 -13.12 11.04
C GLY A 32 2.40 -14.51 11.13
N GLU A 33 1.41 -14.83 10.32
CA GLU A 33 0.69 -16.10 10.36
C GLU A 33 1.64 -17.29 10.19
N SER A 34 2.55 -17.20 9.23
CA SER A 34 3.53 -18.27 8.97
C SER A 34 4.62 -18.40 10.02
N ASP A 35 4.77 -17.43 10.90
CA ASP A 35 5.76 -17.41 11.98
C ASP A 35 5.16 -17.76 13.34
N ALA A 36 3.83 -17.80 13.42
CA ALA A 36 3.10 -18.11 14.65
C ALA A 36 2.79 -19.61 14.75
N ASN A 37 2.81 -20.13 15.98
CA ASN A 37 2.20 -21.41 16.38
C ASN A 37 2.34 -22.56 15.37
N GLN A 38 3.48 -22.71 14.72
CA GLN A 38 3.69 -23.77 13.76
C GLN A 38 3.63 -25.16 14.44
N ARG A 39 3.05 -26.16 13.79
CA ARG A 39 3.07 -27.54 14.27
C ARG A 39 4.49 -28.05 14.49
N ASP A 40 5.40 -27.67 13.61
CA ASP A 40 6.84 -27.82 13.78
C ASP A 40 7.37 -26.61 14.56
N SER A 41 7.69 -26.84 15.84
CA SER A 41 8.18 -25.77 16.73
C SER A 41 9.47 -25.09 16.25
N THR A 42 10.25 -25.78 15.40
CA THR A 42 11.47 -25.18 14.80
C THR A 42 11.15 -24.10 13.78
N ARG A 43 9.92 -24.04 13.32
CA ARG A 43 9.41 -23.02 12.37
C ARG A 43 8.69 -21.87 13.04
N THR A 44 8.33 -21.99 14.32
CA THR A 44 7.74 -20.91 15.09
C THR A 44 8.82 -19.87 15.41
N LEU A 45 8.57 -18.63 15.03
CA LEU A 45 9.50 -17.54 15.31
C LEU A 45 9.16 -16.90 16.67
N PRO A 46 10.09 -16.90 17.64
CA PRO A 46 9.89 -16.17 18.90
C PRO A 46 9.66 -14.67 18.66
N GLY A 47 8.74 -14.07 19.43
CA GLY A 47 8.37 -12.66 19.28
C GLY A 47 9.56 -11.69 19.35
N ALA A 48 10.53 -11.95 20.22
CA ALA A 48 11.77 -11.16 20.31
C ALA A 48 12.62 -11.24 19.03
N LEU A 49 12.67 -12.40 18.37
CA LEU A 49 13.36 -12.57 17.08
C LEU A 49 12.58 -11.91 15.94
N TYR A 50 11.26 -12.01 15.96
CA TYR A 50 10.40 -11.28 15.01
C TYR A 50 10.67 -9.78 15.09
N GLN A 51 10.63 -9.21 16.29
CA GLN A 51 10.94 -7.80 16.52
C GLN A 51 12.32 -7.43 15.96
N LYS A 52 13.34 -8.23 16.29
CA LYS A 52 14.71 -8.00 15.82
C LYS A 52 14.80 -8.00 14.29
N TYR A 53 14.24 -9.03 13.64
CA TYR A 53 14.34 -9.17 12.18
C TYR A 53 13.54 -8.08 11.45
N LEU A 54 12.36 -7.76 11.94
CA LEU A 54 11.57 -6.69 11.31
C LEU A 54 12.20 -5.31 11.54
N THR A 55 12.83 -5.06 12.70
CA THR A 55 13.64 -3.85 12.92
C THR A 55 14.78 -3.74 11.89
N GLN A 56 15.51 -4.83 11.64
CA GLN A 56 16.57 -4.86 10.63
C GLN A 56 16.01 -4.61 9.21
N LEU A 57 14.90 -5.23 8.86
CA LEU A 57 14.22 -5.02 7.59
C LEU A 57 13.83 -3.55 7.37
N ILE A 58 13.25 -2.92 8.39
CA ILE A 58 12.86 -1.50 8.39
C ILE A 58 14.09 -0.62 8.15
N GLN A 59 15.17 -0.84 8.92
CA GLN A 59 16.41 -0.07 8.80
C GLN A 59 17.02 -0.21 7.39
N GLU A 60 17.05 -1.42 6.88
CA GLU A 60 17.59 -1.70 5.55
C GLU A 60 16.73 -1.09 4.43
N SER A 61 15.41 -1.11 4.60
CA SER A 61 14.48 -0.44 3.68
C SER A 61 14.73 1.07 3.62
N HIS A 62 14.98 1.71 4.76
CA HIS A 62 15.34 3.13 4.85
C HIS A 62 16.64 3.44 4.12
N ARG A 63 17.65 2.55 4.26
CA ARG A 63 18.93 2.69 3.57
C ARG A 63 18.77 2.61 2.06
N VAL A 64 17.95 1.66 1.58
CA VAL A 64 17.69 1.48 0.16
C VAL A 64 16.87 2.62 -0.43
N ALA A 65 15.82 3.04 0.25
CA ALA A 65 14.96 4.14 -0.17
C ALA A 65 15.63 5.51 -0.06
N LYS A 66 16.76 5.61 0.67
CA LYS A 66 17.39 6.88 1.08
C LYS A 66 16.42 7.84 1.78
N TRP A 67 15.44 7.27 2.44
CA TRP A 67 14.38 7.97 3.15
C TRP A 67 13.84 7.11 4.29
N LYS A 68 13.60 7.75 5.45
CA LYS A 68 13.02 7.08 6.64
C LYS A 68 11.49 7.01 6.51
N ALA A 69 11.03 6.22 5.55
CA ALA A 69 9.60 5.99 5.37
C ALA A 69 8.97 5.40 6.64
N PRO A 70 7.83 5.91 7.10
CA PRO A 70 7.09 5.30 8.19
C PRO A 70 6.60 3.90 7.83
N TRP A 71 6.69 2.99 8.80
CA TRP A 71 6.13 1.65 8.70
C TRP A 71 4.96 1.53 9.66
N PHE A 72 3.84 1.02 9.20
CA PHE A 72 2.74 0.55 10.03
C PHE A 72 2.81 -0.96 10.10
N VAL A 73 2.83 -1.53 11.28
CA VAL A 73 2.90 -2.98 11.50
C VAL A 73 1.60 -3.47 12.11
N ALA A 74 0.90 -4.35 11.41
CA ALA A 74 -0.32 -5.00 11.91
C ALA A 74 0.00 -5.99 13.03
N GLN A 75 -0.96 -6.23 13.92
CA GLN A 75 -0.99 -7.44 14.74
C GLN A 75 -1.64 -8.56 13.95
N VAL A 76 -0.87 -9.61 13.67
CA VAL A 76 -1.32 -10.73 12.86
C VAL A 76 -0.58 -12.00 13.22
N SER A 77 -1.33 -13.02 13.61
CA SER A 77 -0.79 -14.35 13.95
C SER A 77 -1.83 -15.46 13.77
N TYR A 78 -3.06 -15.12 13.38
CA TYR A 78 -4.18 -16.04 13.25
C TYR A 78 -4.00 -17.05 12.11
N HIS A 79 -4.27 -18.32 12.36
CA HIS A 79 -4.34 -19.36 11.34
C HIS A 79 -5.76 -19.89 11.13
N THR A 80 -6.38 -20.38 12.19
CA THR A 80 -7.69 -21.05 12.16
C THR A 80 -8.43 -20.78 13.47
N PRO A 81 -9.73 -21.14 13.58
CA PRO A 81 -10.45 -21.04 14.86
C PRO A 81 -9.81 -21.81 16.02
N ASP A 82 -9.14 -22.92 15.71
CA ASP A 82 -8.45 -23.76 16.70
C ASP A 82 -7.02 -23.28 17.02
N ASP A 83 -6.52 -22.33 16.23
CA ASP A 83 -5.22 -21.68 16.39
C ASP A 83 -5.39 -20.17 16.14
N PRO A 84 -6.05 -19.45 17.10
CA PRO A 84 -6.53 -18.09 16.88
C PRO A 84 -5.44 -17.03 16.98
N GLY A 85 -4.23 -17.38 17.39
CA GLY A 85 -3.11 -16.45 17.43
C GLY A 85 -1.99 -16.83 18.39
N SER A 86 -0.88 -16.11 18.28
CA SER A 86 0.31 -16.28 19.11
C SER A 86 0.54 -15.04 19.99
N PRO A 87 0.33 -15.12 21.31
CA PRO A 87 0.60 -14.00 22.22
C PRO A 87 2.06 -13.52 22.18
N ASP A 88 3.01 -14.45 22.00
CA ASP A 88 4.44 -14.12 21.94
C ASP A 88 4.77 -13.33 20.65
N LEU A 89 4.30 -13.79 19.50
CA LEU A 89 4.52 -13.07 18.24
C LEU A 89 3.87 -11.69 18.26
N ARG A 90 2.63 -11.60 18.76
CA ARG A 90 1.89 -10.34 18.93
C ARG A 90 2.61 -9.38 19.88
N ALA A 91 3.25 -9.89 20.92
CA ALA A 91 4.09 -9.06 21.81
C ALA A 91 5.30 -8.49 21.05
N GLY A 92 5.95 -9.28 20.18
CA GLY A 92 7.03 -8.82 19.31
C GLY A 92 6.58 -7.73 18.32
N GLN A 93 5.41 -7.88 17.71
CA GLN A 93 4.81 -6.86 16.85
C GLN A 93 4.52 -5.57 17.63
N LYS A 94 3.90 -5.68 18.81
CA LYS A 94 3.62 -4.54 19.68
C LYS A 94 4.89 -3.83 20.16
N ALA A 95 5.96 -4.57 20.42
CA ALA A 95 7.22 -4.00 20.85
C ALA A 95 7.83 -3.05 19.80
N LEU A 96 7.56 -3.25 18.51
CA LEU A 96 7.96 -2.31 17.45
C LEU A 96 7.25 -0.95 17.57
N TRP A 97 6.01 -0.94 18.02
CA TRP A 97 5.26 0.31 18.24
C TRP A 97 5.76 1.04 19.47
N THR A 98 5.92 0.30 20.58
CA THR A 98 6.34 0.90 21.87
C THR A 98 7.77 1.42 21.82
N SER A 99 8.62 0.84 20.98
CA SER A 99 9.99 1.34 20.75
C SER A 99 10.07 2.51 19.76
N GLY A 100 8.96 2.87 19.11
CA GLY A 100 8.96 3.89 18.06
C GLY A 100 9.62 3.46 16.75
N THR A 101 9.93 2.16 16.60
CA THR A 101 10.50 1.61 15.35
C THR A 101 9.47 1.61 14.22
N ALA A 102 8.20 1.37 14.57
CA ALA A 102 7.08 1.39 13.63
C ALA A 102 5.86 2.06 14.27
N LEU A 103 4.88 2.38 13.46
CA LEU A 103 3.57 2.85 13.87
C LEU A 103 2.62 1.67 14.05
N GLU A 104 1.60 1.86 14.87
CA GLU A 104 0.59 0.85 15.14
C GLU A 104 -0.30 0.62 13.91
N GLY A 105 -0.30 -0.60 13.38
CA GLY A 105 -1.26 -1.10 12.40
C GLY A 105 -2.50 -1.72 13.05
N PRO A 106 -3.45 -2.23 12.25
CA PRO A 106 -4.66 -2.86 12.78
C PRO A 106 -4.38 -4.22 13.44
N ASP A 107 -5.24 -4.60 14.38
CA ASP A 107 -5.35 -5.97 14.85
C ASP A 107 -6.23 -6.77 13.89
N THR A 108 -5.61 -7.57 13.04
CA THR A 108 -6.31 -8.36 12.03
C THR A 108 -6.68 -9.76 12.48
N ASP A 109 -6.17 -10.21 13.63
CA ASP A 109 -6.60 -11.45 14.27
C ASP A 109 -8.05 -11.36 14.78
N ALA A 110 -8.56 -10.13 15.03
CA ALA A 110 -9.96 -9.88 15.36
C ALA A 110 -10.92 -10.17 14.20
N LEU A 111 -10.43 -10.25 12.96
CA LEU A 111 -11.24 -10.57 11.79
C LEU A 111 -11.40 -12.08 11.62
N THR A 112 -12.34 -12.67 12.38
CA THR A 112 -12.64 -14.10 12.42
C THR A 112 -13.98 -14.46 11.77
N GLY A 113 -14.36 -15.72 11.78
CA GLY A 113 -15.65 -16.20 11.26
C GLY A 113 -15.87 -15.82 9.80
N ALA A 114 -16.97 -15.15 9.48
CA ALA A 114 -17.31 -14.75 8.11
C ALA A 114 -16.24 -13.89 7.39
N ASN A 115 -15.30 -13.31 8.13
CA ASN A 115 -14.16 -12.59 7.54
C ASN A 115 -13.10 -13.54 6.95
N ARG A 116 -13.14 -14.81 7.23
CA ARG A 116 -12.16 -15.80 6.74
C ARG A 116 -12.74 -16.63 5.62
N ASP A 117 -11.87 -17.12 4.74
CA ASP A 117 -12.22 -18.07 3.68
C ASP A 117 -12.63 -19.44 4.24
N LYS A 118 -12.98 -20.39 3.38
CA LYS A 118 -13.37 -21.75 3.74
C LYS A 118 -14.44 -21.77 4.84
N ASP A 119 -15.51 -20.99 4.66
CA ASP A 119 -16.63 -20.87 5.61
C ASP A 119 -16.16 -20.44 7.02
N GLY A 120 -15.22 -19.53 7.08
CA GLY A 120 -14.69 -18.99 8.33
C GLY A 120 -13.59 -19.82 9.00
N LYS A 121 -13.13 -20.88 8.36
CA LYS A 121 -12.12 -21.83 8.90
C LYS A 121 -10.73 -21.63 8.32
N GLY A 122 -10.57 -20.80 7.32
CA GLY A 122 -9.29 -20.58 6.65
C GLY A 122 -8.46 -19.44 7.24
N VAL A 123 -7.22 -19.37 6.80
CA VAL A 123 -6.28 -18.33 7.19
C VAL A 123 -6.45 -17.04 6.36
N HIS A 124 -6.89 -17.18 5.12
CA HIS A 124 -7.05 -16.02 4.23
C HIS A 124 -8.38 -15.30 4.48
N PHE A 125 -8.44 -14.05 4.07
CA PHE A 125 -9.66 -13.27 4.17
C PHE A 125 -10.67 -13.64 3.08
N SER A 126 -11.94 -13.76 3.45
CA SER A 126 -13.07 -13.75 2.51
C SER A 126 -13.21 -12.38 1.84
N ALA A 127 -14.14 -12.24 0.89
CA ALA A 127 -14.46 -10.93 0.30
C ALA A 127 -14.92 -9.90 1.37
N LEU A 128 -15.71 -10.33 2.35
CA LEU A 128 -16.08 -9.51 3.50
C LEU A 128 -14.86 -9.16 4.35
N GLY A 129 -14.00 -10.14 4.61
CA GLY A 129 -12.77 -9.96 5.38
C GLY A 129 -11.80 -8.97 4.71
N GLN A 130 -11.65 -9.03 3.40
CA GLN A 130 -10.82 -8.06 2.65
C GLN A 130 -11.34 -6.63 2.80
N LYS A 131 -12.67 -6.44 2.69
CA LYS A 131 -13.30 -5.14 2.93
C LYS A 131 -13.02 -4.62 4.35
N ASN A 132 -13.27 -5.45 5.36
CA ASN A 132 -13.08 -5.09 6.76
C ASN A 132 -11.59 -4.87 7.09
N HIS A 133 -10.70 -5.64 6.49
CA HIS A 133 -9.25 -5.45 6.58
C HIS A 133 -8.82 -4.09 6.02
N GLY A 134 -9.32 -3.72 4.84
CA GLY A 134 -9.08 -2.40 4.27
C GLY A 134 -9.61 -1.26 5.16
N GLN A 135 -10.80 -1.42 5.75
CA GLN A 135 -11.35 -0.45 6.71
C GLN A 135 -10.51 -0.34 7.98
N ALA A 136 -10.02 -1.47 8.52
CA ALA A 136 -9.16 -1.47 9.69
C ALA A 136 -7.83 -0.74 9.43
N TRP A 137 -7.24 -0.93 8.25
CA TRP A 137 -6.07 -0.15 7.82
C TRP A 137 -6.38 1.35 7.70
N ALA A 138 -7.49 1.70 7.07
CA ALA A 138 -7.89 3.09 6.91
C ALA A 138 -8.04 3.80 8.27
N GLN A 139 -8.64 3.13 9.26
CA GLN A 139 -8.78 3.67 10.63
C GLN A 139 -7.44 3.98 11.31
N LYS A 140 -6.36 3.25 10.97
CA LYS A 140 -5.02 3.49 11.52
C LYS A 140 -4.23 4.54 10.74
N VAL A 141 -4.38 4.54 9.42
CA VAL A 141 -3.53 5.35 8.53
C VAL A 141 -4.11 6.74 8.29
N ALA A 142 -5.45 6.87 8.13
CA ALA A 142 -6.05 8.14 7.78
C ALA A 142 -5.79 9.26 8.82
N PRO A 143 -5.98 9.04 10.15
CA PRO A 143 -5.69 10.08 11.13
C PRO A 143 -4.23 10.53 11.12
N TRP A 144 -3.31 9.59 10.87
CA TRP A 144 -1.90 9.91 10.75
C TRP A 144 -1.62 10.74 9.49
N LEU A 145 -2.21 10.36 8.35
CA LEU A 145 -2.08 11.13 7.11
C LEU A 145 -2.61 12.55 7.28
N GLU A 146 -3.76 12.73 7.89
CA GLU A 146 -4.35 14.05 8.16
C GLU A 146 -3.42 14.94 8.99
N GLN A 147 -2.67 14.38 9.93
CA GLN A 147 -1.69 15.11 10.72
C GLN A 147 -0.42 15.48 9.94
N GLN A 148 -0.06 14.68 8.93
CA GLN A 148 1.15 14.90 8.10
C GLN A 148 0.90 15.84 6.92
N LEU A 149 -0.36 16.00 6.54
CA LEU A 149 -0.74 16.82 5.41
C LEU A 149 -1.19 18.20 5.91
N ALA A 150 -0.34 19.23 5.81
CA ALA A 150 -0.86 20.54 5.41
C ALA A 150 -1.62 20.31 4.08
N PRO A 151 -2.72 21.05 3.77
CA PRO A 151 -3.70 20.62 2.78
C PRO A 151 -3.07 20.40 1.40
N ILE A 152 -2.64 19.18 1.17
CA ILE A 152 -2.31 18.66 -0.16
C ILE A 152 -3.47 17.73 -0.51
N GLU A 153 -4.27 18.12 -1.48
CA GLU A 153 -5.26 17.21 -2.04
C GLU A 153 -4.53 16.10 -2.80
N VAL A 154 -4.50 14.91 -2.22
CA VAL A 154 -3.92 13.73 -2.86
C VAL A 154 -5.03 12.92 -3.49
N PHE A 155 -5.09 12.91 -4.81
CA PHE A 155 -5.96 12.02 -5.57
C PHE A 155 -5.18 10.73 -5.86
N ILE A 156 -5.54 9.63 -5.19
CA ILE A 156 -5.02 8.31 -5.53
C ILE A 156 -5.94 7.71 -6.59
N LEU A 157 -5.46 7.68 -7.81
CA LEU A 157 -6.11 6.98 -8.91
C LEU A 157 -5.57 5.53 -8.94
N ALA A 158 -6.32 4.60 -8.36
CA ALA A 158 -5.94 3.19 -8.31
C ALA A 158 -7.02 2.32 -8.97
N GLY A 159 -6.64 1.56 -9.99
CA GLY A 159 -7.55 0.70 -10.72
C GLY A 159 -6.92 0.06 -11.95
N GLN A 160 -7.76 -0.65 -12.70
CA GLN A 160 -7.37 -1.22 -13.99
C GLN A 160 -7.56 -0.20 -15.13
N SER A 161 -7.81 -0.65 -16.35
CA SER A 161 -7.82 0.15 -17.59
C SER A 161 -8.58 1.48 -17.54
N ASN A 162 -9.65 1.57 -16.75
CA ASN A 162 -10.40 2.82 -16.58
C ASN A 162 -9.72 3.84 -15.66
N MET A 163 -8.75 3.40 -14.86
CA MET A 163 -7.97 4.27 -13.96
C MET A 163 -6.56 4.51 -14.47
N GLU A 164 -5.96 3.55 -15.15
CA GLU A 164 -4.71 3.76 -15.91
C GLU A 164 -4.86 4.85 -16.98
N GLY A 165 -6.09 5.04 -17.44
CA GLY A 165 -6.39 5.99 -18.48
C GLY A 165 -5.70 5.62 -19.80
N GLN A 166 -6.41 5.05 -20.72
CA GLN A 166 -5.95 5.01 -22.11
C GLN A 166 -6.25 6.36 -22.78
N GLY A 167 -5.95 7.45 -22.07
CA GLY A 167 -6.15 8.79 -22.56
C GLY A 167 -5.24 9.07 -23.75
N VAL A 168 -5.82 9.21 -24.91
CA VAL A 168 -5.08 9.59 -26.11
C VAL A 168 -5.05 11.10 -26.20
N VAL A 169 -3.84 11.67 -26.18
CA VAL A 169 -3.63 13.12 -26.27
C VAL A 169 -4.20 13.67 -27.58
N SER A 170 -3.93 13.00 -28.68
CA SER A 170 -4.43 13.35 -30.00
C SER A 170 -4.61 12.11 -30.88
N MET A 171 -5.77 11.91 -31.45
CA MET A 171 -6.02 10.85 -32.43
C MET A 171 -7.06 11.30 -33.42
N ASN A 172 -6.74 11.23 -34.69
CA ASN A 172 -7.70 11.42 -35.79
C ASN A 172 -8.04 10.05 -36.41
N HIS A 173 -9.10 9.42 -35.86
CA HIS A 173 -9.53 8.10 -36.35
C HIS A 173 -11.05 8.01 -36.38
N ALA A 174 -11.60 7.78 -37.56
CA ALA A 174 -13.05 7.79 -37.81
C ALA A 174 -13.85 6.73 -37.02
N LYS A 175 -13.22 5.64 -36.59
CA LYS A 175 -13.87 4.49 -35.94
C LYS A 175 -13.59 4.36 -34.44
N TYR A 176 -12.41 4.77 -33.98
CA TYR A 176 -11.98 4.58 -32.59
C TYR A 176 -12.07 5.88 -31.79
N TYR A 177 -12.15 5.74 -30.47
CA TYR A 177 -12.24 6.86 -29.54
C TYR A 177 -13.36 7.85 -29.91
N ASN A 178 -14.55 7.30 -30.12
CA ASN A 178 -15.75 8.07 -30.48
C ASN A 178 -15.53 9.01 -31.68
N GLY A 179 -14.87 8.50 -32.73
CA GLY A 179 -14.57 9.27 -33.92
C GLY A 179 -13.59 10.44 -33.64
N GLY A 180 -12.65 10.24 -32.75
CA GLY A 180 -11.66 11.25 -32.33
C GLY A 180 -12.18 12.25 -31.30
N LYS A 181 -13.43 12.18 -30.89
CA LYS A 181 -14.04 13.10 -29.92
C LYS A 181 -13.71 12.80 -28.45
N GLY A 182 -13.07 11.68 -28.16
CA GLY A 182 -12.69 11.27 -26.81
C GLY A 182 -11.24 11.59 -26.42
N ASN A 183 -10.49 12.32 -27.28
CA ASN A 183 -9.11 12.67 -26.97
C ASN A 183 -8.99 14.05 -26.28
N LEU A 184 -7.85 14.29 -25.62
CA LEU A 184 -7.60 15.50 -24.86
C LEU A 184 -7.67 16.77 -25.74
N VAL A 185 -7.05 16.73 -26.91
CA VAL A 185 -7.04 17.89 -27.83
C VAL A 185 -8.46 18.28 -28.25
N TRP A 186 -9.30 17.30 -28.56
CA TRP A 186 -10.71 17.58 -28.90
C TRP A 186 -11.47 18.16 -27.68
N SER A 187 -11.23 17.63 -26.50
CA SER A 187 -11.87 18.10 -25.24
C SER A 187 -11.46 19.54 -24.90
N MET A 188 -10.20 19.88 -25.10
CA MET A 188 -9.71 21.27 -24.92
C MET A 188 -10.39 22.27 -25.87
N GLN A 189 -10.84 21.83 -27.04
CA GLN A 189 -11.50 22.69 -28.01
C GLN A 189 -13.02 22.75 -27.83
N ASN A 190 -13.64 21.67 -27.40
CA ASN A 190 -15.09 21.48 -27.50
C ASN A 190 -15.81 21.21 -26.16
N SER A 191 -15.09 20.90 -25.08
CA SER A 191 -15.68 20.63 -23.78
C SER A 191 -16.24 21.89 -23.15
N ALA A 192 -17.31 21.75 -22.36
CA ALA A 192 -17.81 22.81 -21.49
C ALA A 192 -16.77 23.23 -20.40
N SER A 193 -15.78 22.38 -20.16
CA SER A 193 -14.68 22.63 -19.20
C SER A 193 -13.37 23.00 -19.89
N LYS A 194 -13.37 23.43 -21.14
CA LYS A 194 -12.17 23.76 -21.90
C LYS A 194 -11.25 24.78 -21.17
N GLU A 195 -11.84 25.79 -20.55
CA GLU A 195 -11.12 26.82 -19.79
C GLU A 195 -10.28 26.23 -18.65
N LYS A 196 -10.74 25.13 -18.04
CA LYS A 196 -9.99 24.43 -16.99
C LYS A 196 -8.74 23.70 -17.52
N MET A 197 -8.61 23.55 -18.81
CA MET A 197 -7.51 22.83 -19.47
C MET A 197 -6.52 23.77 -20.18
N GLU A 198 -6.75 25.08 -20.15
CA GLU A 198 -5.88 26.05 -20.81
C GLU A 198 -4.45 26.03 -20.28
N HIS A 199 -4.27 25.75 -18.98
CA HIS A 199 -2.97 25.63 -18.33
C HIS A 199 -2.09 24.49 -18.85
N LEU A 200 -2.65 23.57 -19.64
CA LEU A 200 -1.91 22.46 -20.23
C LEU A 200 -1.06 22.87 -21.43
N ARG A 201 -1.23 24.08 -21.92
CA ARG A 201 -0.43 24.66 -23.02
C ARG A 201 0.09 26.03 -22.64
N ASP A 202 1.28 26.35 -23.16
CA ASP A 202 1.83 27.70 -23.08
C ASP A 202 1.19 28.65 -24.14
N ASN A 203 1.61 29.92 -24.11
CA ASN A 203 1.11 30.93 -25.07
C ASN A 203 1.45 30.64 -26.53
N ASP A 204 2.46 29.81 -26.77
CA ASP A 204 2.89 29.37 -28.10
C ASP A 204 2.19 28.07 -28.53
N GLY A 205 1.32 27.50 -27.67
CA GLY A 205 0.56 26.28 -27.92
C GLY A 205 1.33 24.97 -27.65
N ASN A 206 2.51 25.02 -27.07
CA ASN A 206 3.27 23.82 -26.67
C ASN A 206 2.71 23.22 -25.39
N TRP A 207 2.89 21.91 -25.22
CA TRP A 207 2.54 21.24 -23.96
C TRP A 207 3.43 21.73 -22.82
N VAL A 208 2.82 22.10 -21.71
CA VAL A 208 3.54 22.49 -20.50
C VAL A 208 3.94 21.24 -19.74
N GLU A 209 5.23 21.13 -19.42
CA GLU A 209 5.73 20.15 -18.47
C GLU A 209 5.42 20.63 -17.05
N ARG A 210 4.84 19.75 -16.22
CA ARG A 210 4.42 20.08 -14.85
C ARG A 210 5.24 19.24 -13.88
N ASP A 211 5.83 19.88 -12.91
CA ASP A 211 6.61 19.31 -11.81
C ASP A 211 5.94 19.51 -10.44
N ASP A 212 4.74 20.08 -10.45
CA ASP A 212 3.94 20.41 -9.27
C ASP A 212 2.78 19.44 -8.99
N VAL A 213 2.79 18.26 -9.65
CA VAL A 213 1.75 17.23 -9.49
C VAL A 213 2.27 16.01 -8.72
#